data_44dc8ae35bb86586b93007ac1af7ec17
#
_entry.id   44dc8ae35bb86586b93007ac1af7ec17
#
_cell.length_a   1.000
_cell.length_b   1.000
_cell.length_c   1.000
_cell.angle_alpha   90.00
_cell.angle_beta   90.00
_cell.angle_gamma   90.00
#
_symmetry.space_group_name_H-M   'P 1'
#
loop_
_entity.id
_entity.type
_entity.pdbx_description
1 polymer ?
#
loop_
_entity_poly.entity_id
_entity_poly.type
_entity_poly.pdbx_seq_one_letter_code
_entity_poly.pdbx_strand_id
1 'polypeptide(L)'
;MVVELVSKVDRAMARSFLSSRTERDERSNCLIWTGALSNGYGRLQKDGKMWSAHRFSYHYLVGYLHKIEPVHHMCANRACVEPTHLQKVSAAENIAEMLGRVAMEEELQDLRELLDRKDTLIAVLRGELKGYAEEYDYE
;
A
#
# COMPACT_ATOMS: atom_id res chain seq x y z
N MET A 1 -21.75 -27.52 -3.05
CA MET A 1 -20.37 -26.97 -3.03
C MET A 1 -19.88 -27.01 -1.60
N VAL A 2 -18.94 -27.87 -1.29
CA VAL A 2 -18.35 -27.96 0.07
C VAL A 2 -17.42 -26.75 0.20
N VAL A 3 -17.82 -25.76 0.98
CA VAL A 3 -16.90 -24.74 1.46
C VAL A 3 -15.95 -25.46 2.41
N GLU A 4 -14.74 -25.69 1.99
CA GLU A 4 -13.69 -26.28 2.80
C GLU A 4 -13.40 -25.33 3.96
N LEU A 5 -14.04 -25.57 5.09
CA LEU A 5 -13.83 -24.81 6.31
C LEU A 5 -12.40 -25.08 6.80
N VAL A 6 -11.59 -24.06 6.83
CA VAL A 6 -10.24 -24.11 7.41
C VAL A 6 -10.34 -24.62 8.85
N SER A 7 -9.66 -25.70 9.14
CA SER A 7 -9.72 -26.33 10.46
C SER A 7 -9.05 -25.48 11.55
N LYS A 8 -9.35 -25.72 12.82
CA LYS A 8 -8.67 -25.05 13.95
C LYS A 8 -7.16 -25.33 13.95
N VAL A 9 -6.76 -26.54 13.52
CA VAL A 9 -5.34 -26.93 13.41
C VAL A 9 -4.64 -26.14 12.34
N ASP A 10 -5.26 -25.98 11.17
CA ASP A 10 -4.70 -25.18 10.06
C ASP A 10 -4.54 -23.72 10.45
N ARG A 11 -5.49 -23.15 11.18
CA ARG A 11 -5.41 -21.78 11.71
C ARG A 11 -4.26 -21.61 12.69
N ALA A 12 -4.07 -22.55 13.62
CA ALA A 12 -2.98 -22.51 14.58
C ALA A 12 -1.62 -22.61 13.88
N MET A 13 -1.52 -23.51 12.90
CA MET A 13 -0.33 -23.67 12.07
C MET A 13 -0.02 -22.38 11.27
N ALA A 14 -1.01 -21.79 10.65
CA ALA A 14 -0.85 -20.56 9.87
C ALA A 14 -0.39 -19.39 10.75
N ARG A 15 -0.95 -19.24 11.95
CA ARG A 15 -0.50 -18.24 12.93
C ARG A 15 0.95 -18.43 13.31
N SER A 16 1.35 -19.65 13.67
CA SER A 16 2.75 -19.97 14.04
C SER A 16 3.69 -19.72 12.86
N PHE A 17 3.30 -20.11 11.66
CA PHE A 17 4.11 -19.89 10.45
C PHE A 17 4.28 -18.40 10.13
N LEU A 18 3.25 -17.60 10.26
CA LEU A 18 3.31 -16.15 10.03
C LEU A 18 4.10 -15.45 11.12
N SER A 19 3.86 -15.77 12.41
CA SER A 19 4.53 -15.12 13.54
C SER A 19 6.05 -15.25 13.50
N SER A 20 6.59 -16.35 12.98
CA SER A 20 8.03 -16.57 12.84
C SER A 20 8.66 -15.77 11.68
N ARG A 21 7.88 -15.10 10.86
CA ARG A 21 8.31 -14.41 9.61
C ARG A 21 7.75 -13.02 9.48
N THR A 22 7.31 -12.44 10.57
CA THR A 22 6.70 -11.11 10.60
C THR A 22 7.19 -10.31 11.80
N GLU A 23 7.21 -9.01 11.65
CA GLU A 23 7.47 -8.05 12.71
C GLU A 23 6.27 -7.11 12.85
N ARG A 24 5.94 -6.72 14.07
CA ARG A 24 4.85 -5.79 14.33
C ARG A 24 5.37 -4.35 14.30
N ASP A 25 4.75 -3.55 13.46
CA ASP A 25 4.93 -2.11 13.50
C ASP A 25 3.97 -1.50 14.54
N GLU A 26 4.52 -0.96 15.61
CA GLU A 26 3.74 -0.42 16.73
C GLU A 26 2.90 0.82 16.34
N ARG A 27 3.30 1.57 15.31
CA ARG A 27 2.60 2.79 14.89
C ARG A 27 1.35 2.47 14.08
N SER A 28 1.47 1.60 13.10
CA SER A 28 0.38 1.22 12.21
C SER A 28 -0.38 -0.02 12.67
N ASN A 29 0.13 -0.72 13.69
CA ASN A 29 -0.32 -2.04 14.12
C ASN A 29 -0.29 -3.10 13.00
N CYS A 30 0.47 -2.84 11.93
CA CYS A 30 0.68 -3.78 10.86
C CYS A 30 1.57 -4.94 11.30
N LEU A 31 1.26 -6.14 10.82
CA LEU A 31 2.15 -7.29 10.91
C LEU A 31 2.91 -7.39 9.59
N ILE A 32 4.16 -6.92 9.60
CA ILE A 32 4.98 -6.76 8.39
C ILE A 32 5.71 -8.06 8.06
N TRP A 33 5.55 -8.53 6.83
CA TRP A 33 6.27 -9.69 6.31
C TRP A 33 7.76 -9.39 6.16
N THR A 34 8.63 -10.23 6.76
CA THR A 34 10.09 -10.07 6.73
C THR A 34 10.79 -10.98 5.72
N GLY A 35 10.05 -11.85 5.05
CA GLY A 35 10.59 -12.74 4.01
C GLY A 35 10.65 -12.10 2.63
N ALA A 36 10.80 -12.92 1.59
CA ALA A 36 10.89 -12.47 0.21
C ALA A 36 9.67 -11.63 -0.22
N LEU A 37 9.91 -10.56 -0.98
CA LEU A 37 8.90 -9.67 -1.55
C LEU A 37 8.89 -9.75 -3.08
N SER A 38 7.73 -9.51 -3.67
CA SER A 38 7.56 -9.29 -5.11
C SER A 38 6.58 -8.14 -5.31
N ASN A 39 7.00 -7.07 -5.95
CA ASN A 39 6.23 -5.82 -6.12
C ASN A 39 5.67 -5.26 -4.78
N GLY A 40 6.44 -5.42 -3.70
CA GLY A 40 6.06 -5.01 -2.35
C GLY A 40 5.16 -6.00 -1.60
N TYR A 41 4.68 -7.06 -2.24
CA TYR A 41 3.88 -8.11 -1.59
C TYR A 41 4.76 -9.24 -1.08
N GLY A 42 4.49 -9.71 0.14
CA GLY A 42 5.13 -10.88 0.69
C GLY A 42 4.89 -12.13 -0.15
N ARG A 43 5.94 -12.93 -0.35
CA ARG A 43 5.89 -14.21 -1.07
C ARG A 43 6.31 -15.34 -0.14
N LEU A 44 5.56 -16.42 -0.17
CA LEU A 44 5.89 -17.63 0.58
C LEU A 44 5.56 -18.89 -0.22
N GLN A 45 6.25 -19.96 0.11
CA GLN A 45 5.93 -21.30 -0.38
C GLN A 45 5.46 -22.16 0.78
N LYS A 46 4.32 -22.79 0.61
CA LYS A 46 3.75 -23.72 1.58
C LYS A 46 3.10 -24.90 0.87
N ASP A 47 3.47 -26.10 1.27
CA ASP A 47 2.94 -27.36 0.72
C ASP A 47 3.04 -27.43 -0.81
N GLY A 48 4.20 -27.03 -1.37
CA GLY A 48 4.45 -27.01 -2.81
C GLY A 48 3.74 -25.89 -3.60
N LYS A 49 2.95 -25.04 -2.92
CA LYS A 49 2.22 -23.92 -3.55
C LYS A 49 2.87 -22.59 -3.21
N MET A 50 2.90 -21.70 -4.22
CA MET A 50 3.31 -20.31 -4.03
C MET A 50 2.10 -19.48 -3.62
N TRP A 51 2.26 -18.69 -2.56
CA TRP A 51 1.25 -17.79 -2.02
C TRP A 51 1.77 -16.36 -1.96
N SER A 52 0.87 -15.39 -2.13
CA SER A 52 1.10 -14.06 -1.57
C SER A 52 0.82 -14.13 -0.07
N ALA A 53 1.70 -13.58 0.76
CA ALA A 53 1.62 -13.73 2.22
C ALA A 53 0.31 -13.20 2.82
N HIS A 54 -0.20 -12.05 2.32
CA HIS A 54 -1.49 -11.51 2.74
C HIS A 54 -2.67 -12.41 2.36
N ARG A 55 -2.65 -13.03 1.16
CA ARG A 55 -3.69 -13.97 0.74
C ARG A 55 -3.67 -15.25 1.57
N PHE A 56 -2.48 -15.73 1.93
CA PHE A 56 -2.31 -16.85 2.86
C PHE A 56 -2.89 -16.51 4.23
N SER A 57 -2.55 -15.33 4.78
CA SER A 57 -3.09 -14.85 6.04
C SER A 57 -4.62 -14.77 6.00
N TYR A 58 -5.19 -14.15 4.98
CA TYR A 58 -6.64 -14.06 4.83
C TYR A 58 -7.30 -15.44 4.78
N HIS A 59 -6.82 -16.31 3.89
CA HIS A 59 -7.40 -17.64 3.67
C HIS A 59 -7.48 -18.47 4.95
N TYR A 60 -6.41 -18.51 5.72
CA TYR A 60 -6.33 -19.36 6.91
C TYR A 60 -6.87 -18.70 8.18
N LEU A 61 -6.79 -17.39 8.32
CA LEU A 61 -7.11 -16.70 9.57
C LEU A 61 -8.44 -15.94 9.55
N VAL A 62 -8.88 -15.48 8.38
CA VAL A 62 -10.15 -14.75 8.22
C VAL A 62 -11.24 -15.66 7.66
N GLY A 63 -11.03 -16.18 6.45
CA GLY A 63 -11.99 -17.04 5.81
C GLY A 63 -11.57 -17.55 4.43
N TYR A 64 -12.33 -18.50 3.91
CA TYR A 64 -12.04 -19.09 2.63
C TYR A 64 -11.88 -18.03 1.52
N LEU A 65 -10.84 -18.20 0.73
CA LEU A 65 -10.50 -17.33 -0.39
C LEU A 65 -10.36 -18.15 -1.67
N HIS A 66 -11.18 -17.85 -2.66
CA HIS A 66 -11.04 -18.45 -3.98
C HIS A 66 -9.79 -17.88 -4.69
N LYS A 67 -9.19 -18.68 -5.61
CA LYS A 67 -7.94 -18.34 -6.28
C LYS A 67 -7.94 -16.96 -6.98
N ILE A 68 -9.07 -16.58 -7.55
CA ILE A 68 -9.24 -15.34 -8.33
C ILE A 68 -9.77 -14.15 -7.52
N GLU A 69 -10.20 -14.36 -6.27
CA GLU A 69 -10.73 -13.27 -5.44
C GLU A 69 -9.61 -12.37 -4.95
N PRO A 70 -9.68 -11.05 -5.20
CA PRO A 70 -8.69 -10.12 -4.71
C PRO A 70 -8.83 -9.86 -3.21
N VAL A 71 -7.69 -9.65 -2.55
CA VAL A 71 -7.60 -9.23 -1.16
C VAL A 71 -6.92 -7.88 -1.11
N HIS A 72 -7.62 -6.92 -0.53
CA HIS A 72 -7.18 -5.54 -0.39
C HIS A 72 -6.56 -5.30 0.99
N HIS A 73 -5.58 -4.38 1.06
CA HIS A 73 -4.99 -3.91 2.31
C HIS A 73 -5.64 -2.58 2.72
N MET A 74 -6.45 -2.58 3.77
CA MET A 74 -7.04 -1.35 4.30
C MET A 74 -6.00 -0.36 4.85
N CYS A 75 -4.83 -0.86 5.25
CA CYS A 75 -3.70 -0.07 5.75
C CYS A 75 -2.77 0.48 4.64
N ALA A 76 -3.07 0.24 3.36
CA ALA A 76 -2.24 0.59 2.20
C ALA A 76 -0.81 0.01 2.19
N ASN A 77 -0.42 -0.81 3.15
CA ASN A 77 0.90 -1.44 3.22
C ASN A 77 0.87 -2.84 2.59
N ARG A 78 1.53 -3.00 1.44
CA ARG A 78 1.54 -4.26 0.66
C ARG A 78 2.25 -5.42 1.36
N ALA A 79 3.18 -5.13 2.28
CA ALA A 79 3.89 -6.15 3.05
C ALA A 79 3.12 -6.58 4.32
N CYS A 80 2.00 -5.94 4.65
CA CYS A 80 1.20 -6.27 5.80
C CYS A 80 0.46 -7.59 5.59
N VAL A 81 0.47 -8.44 6.64
CA VAL A 81 -0.28 -9.70 6.69
C VAL A 81 -1.22 -9.77 7.89
N GLU A 82 -1.44 -8.64 8.58
CA GLU A 82 -2.37 -8.55 9.72
C GLU A 82 -3.79 -8.87 9.25
N PRO A 83 -4.42 -9.94 9.76
CA PRO A 83 -5.74 -10.38 9.30
C PRO A 83 -6.82 -9.31 9.35
N THR A 84 -6.77 -8.43 10.37
CA THR A 84 -7.73 -7.35 10.58
C THR A 84 -7.56 -6.19 9.59
N HIS A 85 -6.42 -6.12 8.90
CA HIS A 85 -6.12 -5.14 7.86
C HIS A 85 -6.41 -5.64 6.44
N LEU A 86 -6.91 -6.87 6.30
CA LEU A 86 -7.16 -7.51 5.03
C LEU A 86 -8.66 -7.65 4.77
N GLN A 87 -9.09 -7.24 3.60
CA GLN A 87 -10.47 -7.34 3.17
C GLN A 87 -10.57 -8.03 1.81
N LYS A 88 -11.51 -8.95 1.69
CA LYS A 88 -11.90 -9.48 0.38
C LYS A 88 -12.77 -8.45 -0.32
N VAL A 89 -12.42 -8.13 -1.55
CA VAL A 89 -13.15 -7.19 -2.39
C VAL A 89 -13.59 -7.86 -3.68
N SER A 90 -14.63 -7.36 -4.30
CA SER A 90 -15.02 -7.80 -5.63
C SER A 90 -14.01 -7.33 -6.68
N ALA A 91 -14.00 -7.98 -7.84
CA ALA A 91 -13.16 -7.55 -8.96
C ALA A 91 -13.51 -6.11 -9.41
N ALA A 92 -14.78 -5.74 -9.37
CA ALA A 92 -15.25 -4.41 -9.72
C ALA A 92 -14.75 -3.34 -8.73
N GLU A 93 -14.86 -3.60 -7.42
CA GLU A 93 -14.34 -2.71 -6.37
C GLU A 93 -12.82 -2.53 -6.49
N ASN A 94 -12.09 -3.62 -6.73
CA ASN A 94 -10.64 -3.57 -6.91
C ASN A 94 -10.23 -2.74 -8.13
N ILE A 95 -10.96 -2.84 -9.25
CA ILE A 95 -10.74 -2.04 -10.46
C ILE A 95 -11.07 -0.57 -10.19
N ALA A 96 -12.21 -0.28 -9.55
CA ALA A 96 -12.62 1.09 -9.24
C ALA A 96 -11.60 1.80 -8.34
N GLU A 97 -11.07 1.11 -7.36
CA GLU A 97 -10.04 1.63 -6.48
C GLU A 97 -8.70 1.87 -7.21
N MET A 98 -8.32 0.96 -8.10
CA MET A 98 -7.14 1.13 -8.94
C MET A 98 -7.27 2.38 -9.83
N LEU A 99 -8.41 2.57 -10.49
CA LEU A 99 -8.68 3.74 -11.33
C LEU A 99 -8.68 5.04 -10.51
N GLY A 100 -9.26 5.03 -9.32
CA GLY A 100 -9.25 6.18 -8.40
C GLY A 100 -7.83 6.58 -7.98
N ARG A 101 -6.94 5.62 -7.74
CA ARG A 101 -5.52 5.91 -7.45
C ARG A 101 -4.80 6.53 -8.63
N VAL A 102 -4.99 6.00 -9.84
CA VAL A 102 -4.38 6.56 -11.05
C VAL A 102 -4.81 8.02 -11.25
N ALA A 103 -6.12 8.31 -11.17
CA ALA A 103 -6.63 9.66 -11.29
C ALA A 103 -6.06 10.61 -10.22
N MET A 104 -5.93 10.15 -8.97
CA MET A 104 -5.33 10.92 -7.89
C MET A 104 -3.83 11.18 -8.14
N GLU A 105 -3.10 10.21 -8.65
CA GLU A 105 -1.68 10.36 -8.98
C GLU A 105 -1.47 11.39 -10.11
N GLU A 106 -2.34 11.39 -11.13
CA GLU A 106 -2.34 12.37 -12.21
C GLU A 106 -2.63 13.79 -11.67
N GLU A 107 -3.65 13.96 -10.85
CA GLU A 107 -3.98 15.25 -10.23
C GLU A 107 -2.84 15.77 -9.34
N LEU A 108 -2.20 14.91 -8.56
CA LEU A 108 -1.04 15.28 -7.75
C LEU A 108 0.14 15.72 -8.61
N GLN A 109 0.36 15.10 -9.75
CA GLN A 109 1.40 15.47 -10.68
C GLN A 109 1.14 16.87 -11.26
N ASP A 110 -0.08 17.13 -11.71
CA ASP A 110 -0.48 18.45 -12.26
C ASP A 110 -0.30 19.56 -11.22
N LEU A 111 -0.69 19.31 -9.98
CA LEU A 111 -0.53 20.26 -8.88
C LEU A 111 0.95 20.54 -8.56
N ARG A 112 1.81 19.53 -8.62
CA ARG A 112 3.26 19.70 -8.43
C ARG A 112 3.86 20.58 -9.52
N GLU A 113 3.49 20.35 -10.78
CA GLU A 113 3.95 21.18 -11.91
C GLU A 113 3.49 22.62 -11.78
N LEU A 114 2.24 22.83 -11.31
CA LEU A 114 1.72 24.18 -11.05
C LEU A 114 2.50 24.90 -9.93
N LEU A 115 2.84 24.19 -8.86
CA LEU A 115 3.65 24.72 -7.77
C LEU A 115 5.05 25.13 -8.26
N ASP A 116 5.70 24.27 -9.03
CA ASP A 116 7.04 24.55 -9.58
C ASP A 116 7.05 25.80 -10.47
N ARG A 117 6.02 25.95 -11.33
CA ARG A 117 5.84 27.18 -12.13
C ARG A 117 5.66 28.42 -11.26
N LYS A 118 4.86 28.33 -10.19
CA LYS A 118 4.68 29.45 -9.25
C LYS A 118 5.96 29.82 -8.53
N ASP A 119 6.72 28.84 -8.07
CA ASP A 119 7.99 29.06 -7.38
C ASP A 119 9.01 29.74 -8.32
N THR A 120 9.05 29.32 -9.58
CA THR A 120 9.87 29.95 -10.60
C THR A 120 9.48 31.42 -10.82
N LEU A 121 8.16 31.69 -10.93
CA LEU A 121 7.66 33.07 -11.11
C LEU A 121 7.98 33.93 -9.89
N ILE A 122 7.81 33.42 -8.68
CA ILE A 122 8.16 34.12 -7.44
C ILE A 122 9.65 34.48 -7.42
N ALA A 123 10.53 33.56 -7.84
CA ALA A 123 11.96 33.79 -7.90
C ALA A 123 12.32 34.91 -8.89
N VAL A 124 11.70 34.93 -10.07
CA VAL A 124 11.87 35.98 -11.07
C VAL A 124 11.43 37.34 -10.51
N LEU A 125 10.20 37.42 -9.96
CA LEU A 125 9.65 38.67 -9.43
C LEU A 125 10.48 39.21 -8.24
N ARG A 126 10.99 38.34 -7.37
CA ARG A 126 11.90 38.74 -6.29
C ARG A 126 13.24 39.30 -6.81
N GLY A 127 13.75 38.74 -7.91
CA GLY A 127 14.95 39.25 -8.58
C GLY A 127 14.72 40.65 -9.17
N GLU A 128 13.56 40.84 -9.84
CA GLU A 128 13.17 42.15 -10.38
C GLU A 128 13.02 43.20 -9.26
N LEU A 129 12.29 42.87 -8.19
CA LEU A 129 12.11 43.77 -7.04
C LEU A 129 13.43 44.17 -6.39
N LYS A 130 14.40 43.26 -6.28
CA LYS A 130 15.70 43.53 -5.75
C LYS A 130 16.49 44.53 -6.65
N GLY A 131 16.40 44.35 -7.97
CA GLY A 131 16.97 45.26 -8.94
C GLY A 131 16.42 46.70 -8.81
N TYR A 132 15.10 46.85 -8.65
CA TYR A 132 14.49 48.17 -8.41
C TYR A 132 14.93 48.77 -7.08
N ALA A 133 15.05 48.05 -6.01
CA ALA A 133 15.50 48.53 -4.71
C ALA A 133 16.95 49.06 -4.79
N GLU A 134 17.83 48.37 -5.49
CA GLU A 134 19.23 48.80 -5.70
C GLU A 134 19.33 50.06 -6.58
N GLU A 135 18.39 50.29 -7.53
CA GLU A 135 18.36 51.48 -8.39
C GLU A 135 17.89 52.74 -7.65
N TYR A 136 17.07 52.62 -6.60
CA TYR A 136 16.52 53.74 -5.84
C TYR A 136 17.25 54.04 -4.51
N ASP A 137 18.21 53.25 -4.11
CA ASP A 137 18.98 53.45 -2.86
C ASP A 137 20.18 54.40 -3.04
N TYR A 138 20.21 55.23 -4.12
CA TYR A 138 21.19 56.27 -4.38
C TYR A 138 20.64 57.66 -4.08
N GLU A 139 20.28 57.95 -2.81
CA GLU A 139 20.28 59.34 -2.27
C GLU A 139 20.72 59.36 -0.81
#